data_3a39c26538129514b41b8fa982096371
#
_entry.id   3a39c26538129514b41b8fa982096371
#
_cell.length_a   1.000
_cell.length_b   1.000
_cell.length_c   1.000
_cell.angle_alpha   90.00
_cell.angle_beta   90.00
_cell.angle_gamma   90.00
#
_symmetry.space_group_name_H-M   'P 1'
#
loop_
_entity.id
_entity.type
_entity.pdbx_description
1 polymer ?
#
loop_
_entity_poly.entity_id
_entity_poly.type
_entity_poly.pdbx_seq_one_letter_code
_entity_poly.pdbx_strand_id
1 'polypeptide(L)'
;MSGGGSFTSDQSVKHSTSTEQMVPTGRRARLTSIQGKGNSTSGSIIFRTGGATGTIIATYLFGEEGLDMYLPGSGILFDDGIHATIAGTSGVTITFT
;
A
#
# COMPACT_ATOMS: atom_id res chain seq x y z
N MET A 1 -10.61 -8.02 -18.67
CA MET A 1 -9.86 -7.74 -19.06
C MET A 1 -9.30 -7.30 -19.63
N SER A 2 -9.12 -7.03 -19.36
CA SER A 2 -8.57 -6.55 -19.93
C SER A 2 -8.04 -6.36 -20.68
N GLY A 3 -8.19 -6.11 -20.70
CA GLY A 3 -7.60 -5.81 -21.36
C GLY A 3 -7.20 -6.14 -22.21
N GLY A 4 -7.46 -6.60 -22.23
CA GLY A 4 -7.10 -7.13 -23.29
C GLY A 4 -6.10 -6.62 -24.01
N GLY A 5 -5.96 -7.11 -24.82
CA GLY A 5 -5.02 -6.77 -25.70
C GLY A 5 -3.69 -7.34 -25.39
N SER A 6 -2.75 -6.81 -26.01
CA SER A 6 -1.42 -7.34 -25.99
C SER A 6 -0.70 -7.15 -24.69
N PHE A 7 -1.28 -6.35 -23.82
CA PHE A 7 -0.71 -6.24 -22.50
C PHE A 7 -1.83 -6.19 -21.48
N THR A 8 -1.57 -6.77 -20.36
CA THR A 8 -2.50 -6.82 -19.27
C THR A 8 -1.76 -6.36 -18.05
N SER A 9 -2.41 -5.54 -17.26
CA SER A 9 -1.82 -5.17 -16.00
C SER A 9 -2.01 -6.32 -15.02
N ASP A 10 -0.93 -6.73 -14.39
CA ASP A 10 -0.99 -7.70 -13.31
C ASP A 10 -1.23 -7.03 -11.97
N GLN A 11 -1.48 -5.74 -11.99
CA GLN A 11 -1.62 -4.99 -10.77
C GLN A 11 -2.98 -5.21 -10.13
N SER A 12 -2.97 -5.29 -8.83
CA SER A 12 -4.16 -5.39 -8.01
C SER A 12 -4.28 -4.12 -7.18
N VAL A 13 -5.50 -3.84 -6.74
CA VAL A 13 -5.80 -2.63 -5.97
C VAL A 13 -6.44 -3.03 -4.66
N LYS A 14 -6.02 -2.41 -3.58
CA LYS A 14 -6.64 -2.60 -2.27
C LYS A 14 -6.85 -1.25 -1.61
N HIS A 15 -8.06 -1.01 -1.14
CA HIS A 15 -8.41 0.19 -0.39
C HIS A 15 -8.73 -0.17 1.05
N SER A 16 -8.22 0.61 1.99
CA SER A 16 -8.49 0.39 3.41
C SER A 16 -8.77 1.70 4.11
N THR A 17 -9.69 1.68 5.05
CA THR A 17 -10.03 2.84 5.87
C THR A 17 -9.49 2.70 7.29
N SER A 18 -8.88 1.58 7.60
CA SER A 18 -8.30 1.32 8.92
C SER A 18 -7.10 0.39 8.77
N THR A 19 -6.35 0.26 9.84
CA THR A 19 -5.22 -0.67 9.89
C THR A 19 -5.69 -2.09 9.58
N GLU A 20 -5.05 -2.72 8.59
CA GLU A 20 -5.42 -4.10 8.22
C GLU A 20 -4.33 -4.79 7.42
N GLN A 21 -4.51 -6.09 7.24
CA GLN A 21 -3.68 -6.90 6.38
C GLN A 21 -4.16 -6.71 4.94
N MET A 22 -3.44 -5.92 4.17
CA MET A 22 -3.87 -5.59 2.81
C MET A 22 -3.58 -6.70 1.81
N VAL A 23 -2.49 -7.42 1.99
CA VAL A 23 -2.18 -8.62 1.20
C VAL A 23 -1.93 -9.76 2.19
N PRO A 24 -2.60 -10.90 2.05
CA PRO A 24 -2.45 -12.00 3.01
C PRO A 24 -1.01 -12.46 3.17
N THR A 25 -0.68 -12.94 4.37
CA THR A 25 0.62 -13.55 4.60
C THR A 25 0.75 -14.82 3.75
N GLY A 26 1.98 -15.20 3.45
CA GLY A 26 2.25 -16.32 2.58
C GLY A 26 2.25 -15.94 1.11
N ARG A 27 2.02 -14.67 0.80
CA ARG A 27 1.97 -14.20 -0.58
C ARG A 27 2.99 -13.09 -0.78
N ARG A 28 3.87 -13.28 -1.74
CA ARG A 28 4.83 -12.27 -2.13
C ARG A 28 4.14 -11.20 -2.98
N ALA A 29 4.46 -9.93 -2.74
CA ALA A 29 3.85 -8.83 -3.46
C ALA A 29 4.84 -7.67 -3.62
N ARG A 30 4.62 -6.86 -4.66
CA ARG A 30 5.37 -5.62 -4.86
C ARG A 30 4.41 -4.45 -4.82
N LEU A 31 4.70 -3.50 -3.95
CA LEU A 31 3.90 -2.30 -3.80
C LEU A 31 4.34 -1.29 -4.86
N THR A 32 3.41 -0.86 -5.70
CA THR A 32 3.73 0.02 -6.84
C THR A 32 3.19 1.42 -6.73
N SER A 33 2.11 1.64 -5.99
CA SER A 33 1.64 2.99 -5.75
C SER A 33 0.86 3.08 -4.44
N ILE A 34 0.81 4.28 -3.89
CA ILE A 34 0.13 4.58 -2.64
C ILE A 34 -0.62 5.89 -2.81
N GLN A 35 -1.89 5.89 -2.46
CA GLN A 35 -2.70 7.10 -2.44
C GLN A 35 -3.48 7.14 -1.15
N GLY A 36 -3.47 8.27 -0.48
CA GLY A 36 -4.19 8.43 0.76
C GLY A 36 -4.60 9.86 0.96
N LYS A 37 -5.75 10.06 1.58
CA LYS A 37 -6.24 11.39 1.89
C LYS A 37 -6.01 11.67 3.37
N GLY A 38 -5.32 12.77 3.65
CA GLY A 38 -5.10 13.19 5.03
C GLY A 38 -6.36 13.78 5.61
N ASN A 39 -6.59 13.52 6.89
CA ASN A 39 -7.70 14.15 7.61
C ASN A 39 -7.22 14.81 8.89
N SER A 40 -5.91 14.98 9.02
CA SER A 40 -5.30 15.70 10.14
C SER A 40 -4.00 16.31 9.66
N THR A 41 -3.38 17.13 10.51
CA THR A 41 -2.12 17.79 10.15
C THR A 41 -0.96 16.81 10.06
N SER A 42 -1.11 15.61 10.62
CA SER A 42 -0.09 14.58 10.48
C SER A 42 -0.76 13.22 10.37
N GLY A 43 -0.37 12.49 9.36
CA GLY A 43 -0.82 11.12 9.17
C GLY A 43 0.36 10.24 8.83
N SER A 44 0.18 8.94 8.96
CA SER A 44 1.25 8.00 8.64
C SER A 44 0.70 6.67 8.15
N ILE A 45 1.51 6.01 7.34
CA ILE A 45 1.27 4.65 6.91
C ILE A 45 2.55 3.87 7.14
N ILE A 46 2.45 2.77 7.87
CA ILE A 46 3.59 1.90 8.12
C ILE A 46 3.30 0.58 7.43
N PHE A 47 4.15 0.22 6.48
CA PHE A 47 4.00 -1.03 5.76
C PHE A 47 4.97 -2.08 6.32
N ARG A 48 4.42 -3.24 6.65
CA ARG A 48 5.20 -4.37 7.17
C ARG A 48 5.04 -5.56 6.26
N THR A 49 6.10 -6.34 6.14
CA THR A 49 5.98 -7.67 5.55
C THR A 49 5.60 -8.62 6.69
N GLY A 50 4.71 -9.57 6.40
CA GLY A 50 4.15 -10.40 7.45
C GLY A 50 2.90 -9.77 8.02
N GLY A 51 2.65 -9.99 9.28
CA GLY A 51 1.48 -9.48 9.96
C GLY A 51 1.73 -8.19 10.71
N ALA A 52 0.85 -7.90 11.68
CA ALA A 52 0.90 -6.66 12.45
C ALA A 52 2.19 -6.48 13.24
N THR A 53 2.90 -7.55 13.52
CA THR A 53 4.16 -7.51 14.24
C THR A 53 5.36 -7.80 13.34
N GLY A 54 5.15 -7.79 12.04
CA GLY A 54 6.21 -8.09 11.08
C GLY A 54 7.22 -6.98 10.95
N THR A 55 8.21 -7.21 10.10
CA THR A 55 9.28 -6.25 9.85
C THR A 55 8.77 -5.04 9.09
N ILE A 56 9.09 -3.84 9.55
CA ILE A 56 8.73 -2.61 8.86
C ILE A 56 9.61 -2.49 7.61
N ILE A 57 8.96 -2.35 6.46
CA ILE A 57 9.64 -2.18 5.19
C ILE A 57 9.71 -0.70 4.81
N ALA A 58 8.60 0.04 5.04
CA ALA A 58 8.55 1.44 4.67
C ALA A 58 7.56 2.19 5.55
N THR A 59 7.85 3.47 5.79
CA THR A 59 6.97 4.36 6.54
C THR A 59 6.84 5.65 5.74
N TYR A 60 5.61 6.09 5.54
CA TYR A 60 5.32 7.34 4.84
C TYR A 60 4.54 8.28 5.74
N LEU A 61 4.97 9.53 5.79
CA LEU A 61 4.32 10.58 6.56
C LEU A 61 3.71 11.59 5.61
N PHE A 62 2.55 12.13 5.96
CA PHE A 62 1.89 13.09 5.10
C PHE A 62 1.04 14.07 5.92
N GLY A 63 0.69 15.19 5.30
CA GLY A 63 -0.14 16.21 5.92
C GLY A 63 -1.57 16.14 5.41
N GLU A 64 -2.29 17.23 5.55
CA GLU A 64 -3.73 17.29 5.20
C GLU A 64 -4.00 17.08 3.71
N GLU A 65 -3.05 17.43 2.84
CA GLU A 65 -3.22 17.22 1.41
C GLU A 65 -3.11 15.75 1.02
N GLY A 66 -2.66 14.91 1.95
CA GLY A 66 -2.58 13.49 1.69
C GLY A 66 -1.32 13.04 1.00
N LEU A 67 -1.37 11.83 0.50
CA LEU A 67 -0.23 11.16 -0.10
C LEU A 67 -0.63 10.61 -1.47
N ASP A 68 0.20 10.90 -2.46
CA ASP A 68 -0.01 10.36 -3.81
C ASP A 68 1.37 10.04 -4.35
N MET A 69 1.74 8.77 -4.31
CA MET A 69 3.09 8.35 -4.64
C MET A 69 3.08 7.17 -5.58
N TYR A 70 3.89 7.26 -6.60
CA TYR A 70 4.15 6.18 -7.52
C TYR A 70 5.57 5.69 -7.29
N LEU A 71 5.73 4.39 -7.12
CA LEU A 71 7.02 3.79 -6.84
C LEU A 71 7.62 3.27 -8.16
N PRO A 72 8.72 3.88 -8.60
CA PRO A 72 9.28 3.53 -9.91
C PRO A 72 9.91 2.14 -9.91
N GLY A 73 10.17 1.65 -11.11
CA GLY A 73 10.74 0.33 -11.32
C GLY A 73 9.72 -0.74 -11.03
N SER A 74 10.13 -1.75 -10.31
CA SER A 74 9.25 -2.85 -9.95
C SER A 74 8.54 -2.67 -8.61
N GLY A 75 8.67 -1.48 -8.02
CA GLY A 75 8.07 -1.21 -6.72
C GLY A 75 8.89 -1.77 -5.58
N ILE A 76 8.27 -1.84 -4.41
CA ILE A 76 8.93 -2.33 -3.20
C ILE A 76 8.48 -3.75 -2.92
N LEU A 77 9.43 -4.66 -2.74
CA LEU A 77 9.13 -6.07 -2.50
C LEU A 77 8.76 -6.33 -1.05
N PHE A 78 7.65 -7.04 -0.87
CA PHE A 78 7.21 -7.57 0.42
C PHE A 78 7.18 -9.10 0.29
N ASP A 79 7.98 -9.78 1.07
CA ASP A 79 8.16 -11.25 0.93
C ASP A 79 6.96 -12.04 1.43
N ASP A 80 6.19 -11.51 2.36
CA ASP A 80 5.19 -12.27 3.10
C ASP A 80 3.94 -11.43 3.34
N GLY A 81 3.35 -10.93 2.25
CA GLY A 81 2.16 -10.11 2.36
C GLY A 81 2.47 -8.67 2.74
N ILE A 82 1.45 -7.86 2.80
CA ILE A 82 1.56 -6.45 3.13
C ILE A 82 0.58 -6.12 4.25
N HIS A 83 1.09 -5.65 5.37
CA HIS A 83 0.27 -5.13 6.45
C HIS A 83 0.45 -3.63 6.53
N ALA A 84 -0.65 -2.88 6.60
CA ALA A 84 -0.61 -1.43 6.71
C ALA A 84 -1.17 -0.96 8.04
N THR A 85 -0.36 -0.21 8.77
CA THR A 85 -0.81 0.49 9.97
C THR A 85 -1.07 1.93 9.57
N ILE A 86 -2.30 2.37 9.69
CA ILE A 86 -2.78 3.64 9.17
C ILE A 86 -3.20 4.56 10.30
N ALA A 87 -2.80 5.83 10.24
CA ALA A 87 -3.21 6.84 11.21
C ALA A 87 -3.35 8.20 10.50
N GLY A 88 -4.32 8.99 10.93
CA GLY A 88 -4.49 10.35 10.42
C GLY A 88 -4.99 10.44 8.99
N THR A 89 -5.67 9.41 8.50
CA THR A 89 -6.22 9.40 7.14
C THR A 89 -7.60 8.78 7.14
N SER A 90 -8.43 9.18 6.19
CA SER A 90 -9.75 8.61 6.00
C SER A 90 -9.75 7.40 5.07
N GLY A 91 -8.64 7.13 4.43
CA GLY A 91 -8.53 5.96 3.56
C GLY A 91 -7.23 5.95 2.79
N VAL A 92 -6.77 4.76 2.48
CA VAL A 92 -5.54 4.54 1.72
C VAL A 92 -5.81 3.50 0.64
N THR A 93 -5.35 3.79 -0.56
CA THR A 93 -5.44 2.85 -1.67
C THR A 93 -4.03 2.50 -2.11
N ILE A 94 -3.75 1.22 -2.21
CA ILE A 94 -2.47 0.77 -2.75
C ILE A 94 -2.69 -0.01 -4.03
N THR A 95 -1.68 0.03 -4.89
CA THR A 95 -1.60 -0.82 -6.07
C THR A 95 -0.41 -1.74 -5.88
N PHE A 96 -0.56 -3.00 -6.22
CA PHE A 96 0.51 -3.98 -6.03
C PHE A 96 0.44 -5.07 -7.09
N THR A 97 1.54 -5.79 -7.25
CA THR A 97 1.60 -6.93 -8.19
C THR A 97 2.06 -8.21 -7.54
#